data_22eb9af1617630a6312502d888b18035
#
_entry.id   22eb9af1617630a6312502d888b18035
#
_cell.length_a   1.000
_cell.length_b   1.000
_cell.length_c   1.000
_cell.angle_alpha   90.00
_cell.angle_beta   90.00
_cell.angle_gamma   90.00
#
_symmetry.space_group_name_H-M   'P 1'
#
loop_
_entity.id
_entity.type
_entity.pdbx_description
1 polymer ?
#
loop_
_entity_poly.entity_id
_entity_poly.type
_entity_poly.pdbx_seq_one_letter_code
_entity_poly.pdbx_strand_id
1 'polypeptide(L)'
;MASLPTPSASLRAAIDRFDASAARGYLAAASIGLPTDATVAAIRADLDAWRSAQRDPMGYEEVVESTRAHFARLVNVGVERVAIGSQTSVITSVVAAAVPAGAEVLCVEGDFTSIVFPFLQRADITVRSVPLDDLATSITDATWLVAFSLVQSSTGRVADAAAVRAAAAAHGCRTLCDATQAAGVHPFDASAYDATVCHAYKWLCSPRGVAFLTVSEAFAEQLTPVHAGWYAGEQIWQSIYGPDMTLAADARRFDVSPAWPCWPGAEPAIGMFADLDMTEVWARASGLGDLLCDALGIPQQHQAIVTWPDASGDALGRLTAAGIKASGRAGRLRAAFHLWNDESDVDAVARALGR
;
A
#
# COMPACT_ATOMS: atom_id res chain seq x y z
N MET A 1 12.64 -25.24 -16.31
CA MET A 1 12.04 -24.25 -15.41
C MET A 1 13.11 -23.27 -14.99
N ALA A 2 12.92 -21.99 -15.14
CA ALA A 2 13.82 -20.99 -14.56
C ALA A 2 13.75 -21.13 -13.04
N SER A 3 14.90 -21.28 -12.38
CA SER A 3 14.96 -21.28 -10.91
C SER A 3 14.98 -19.85 -10.40
N LEU A 4 14.32 -19.62 -9.27
CA LEU A 4 14.41 -18.32 -8.59
C LEU A 4 15.87 -18.01 -8.20
N PRO A 5 16.29 -16.73 -8.19
CA PRO A 5 17.58 -16.36 -7.67
C PRO A 5 17.69 -16.72 -6.19
N THR A 6 18.89 -17.14 -5.76
CA THR A 6 19.13 -17.42 -4.34
C THR A 6 18.98 -16.14 -3.52
N PRO A 7 18.15 -16.12 -2.47
CA PRO A 7 17.97 -14.95 -1.64
C PRO A 7 19.27 -14.48 -0.97
N SER A 8 19.46 -13.16 -0.88
CA SER A 8 20.51 -12.56 -0.07
C SER A 8 20.36 -12.94 1.41
N ALA A 9 21.39 -12.68 2.21
CA ALA A 9 21.34 -12.96 3.65
C ALA A 9 20.24 -12.13 4.35
N SER A 10 20.07 -10.86 3.95
CA SER A 10 19.03 -9.96 4.49
C SER A 10 17.62 -10.43 4.13
N LEU A 11 17.38 -10.81 2.87
CA LEU A 11 16.11 -11.32 2.43
C LEU A 11 15.75 -12.65 3.11
N ARG A 12 16.71 -13.54 3.26
CA ARG A 12 16.52 -14.80 3.99
C ARG A 12 16.14 -14.57 5.46
N ALA A 13 16.87 -13.67 6.14
CA ALA A 13 16.54 -13.30 7.51
C ALA A 13 15.14 -12.67 7.65
N ALA A 14 14.66 -11.96 6.63
CA ALA A 14 13.29 -11.44 6.61
C ALA A 14 12.25 -12.54 6.39
N ILE A 15 12.51 -13.50 5.51
CA ILE A 15 11.63 -14.68 5.28
C ILE A 15 11.47 -15.48 6.57
N ASP A 16 12.55 -15.70 7.31
CA ASP A 16 12.57 -16.47 8.56
C ASP A 16 11.80 -15.81 9.72
N ARG A 17 11.31 -14.55 9.55
CA ARG A 17 10.48 -13.85 10.55
C ARG A 17 9.00 -14.23 10.48
N PHE A 18 8.59 -14.99 9.49
CA PHE A 18 7.20 -15.45 9.33
C PHE A 18 7.05 -16.90 9.80
N ASP A 19 5.91 -17.21 10.42
CA ASP A 19 5.57 -18.60 10.75
C ASP A 19 5.37 -19.41 9.47
N ALA A 20 6.39 -20.21 9.12
CA ALA A 20 6.39 -21.00 7.89
C ALA A 20 5.22 -21.99 7.80
N SER A 21 4.68 -22.47 8.94
CA SER A 21 3.55 -23.42 8.95
C SER A 21 2.23 -22.71 8.64
N ALA A 22 2.01 -21.51 9.20
CA ALA A 22 0.84 -20.70 8.96
C ALA A 22 0.85 -20.05 7.56
N ALA A 23 2.02 -19.81 7.01
CA ALA A 23 2.23 -19.13 5.73
C ALA A 23 2.04 -20.06 4.51
N ARG A 24 2.15 -21.39 4.69
CA ARG A 24 2.04 -22.35 3.59
C ARG A 24 0.67 -22.27 2.91
N GLY A 25 0.70 -22.13 1.59
CA GLY A 25 -0.52 -21.99 0.78
C GLY A 25 -1.24 -20.65 0.96
N TYR A 26 -0.63 -19.66 1.63
CA TYR A 26 -1.22 -18.34 1.78
C TYR A 26 -0.81 -17.42 0.62
N LEU A 27 -1.68 -17.30 -0.37
CA LEU A 27 -1.50 -16.52 -1.61
C LEU A 27 -2.43 -15.30 -1.66
N ALA A 28 -2.65 -14.65 -0.52
CA ALA A 28 -3.61 -13.55 -0.40
C ALA A 28 -2.99 -12.24 0.13
N ALA A 29 -1.67 -12.04 -0.02
CA ALA A 29 -0.95 -10.83 0.41
C ALA A 29 -1.59 -9.54 -0.12
N ALA A 30 -2.08 -9.54 -1.36
CA ALA A 30 -2.80 -8.41 -1.96
C ALA A 30 -4.16 -8.09 -1.29
N SER A 31 -4.65 -8.96 -0.38
CA SER A 31 -5.85 -8.73 0.44
C SER A 31 -5.49 -8.33 1.85
N ILE A 32 -4.59 -9.09 2.49
CA ILE A 32 -4.03 -8.83 3.81
C ILE A 32 -2.68 -9.54 3.93
N GLY A 33 -1.65 -8.89 4.48
CA GLY A 33 -0.36 -9.51 4.77
C GLY A 33 -0.41 -10.39 6.01
N LEU A 34 0.51 -11.36 6.10
CA LEU A 34 0.73 -12.10 7.34
C LEU A 34 1.62 -11.28 8.28
N PRO A 35 1.36 -11.28 9.60
CA PRO A 35 2.24 -10.62 10.54
C PRO A 35 3.55 -11.40 10.72
N THR A 36 4.64 -10.71 11.00
CA THR A 36 5.86 -11.33 11.51
C THR A 36 5.70 -11.72 12.98
N ASP A 37 6.57 -12.59 13.49
CA ASP A 37 6.59 -12.94 14.92
C ASP A 37 6.80 -11.72 15.82
N ALA A 38 7.64 -10.78 15.40
CA ALA A 38 7.86 -9.52 16.11
C ALA A 38 6.60 -8.66 16.15
N THR A 39 5.85 -8.56 15.03
CA THR A 39 4.55 -7.88 14.97
C THR A 39 3.56 -8.49 15.98
N VAL A 40 3.45 -9.81 16.01
CA VAL A 40 2.55 -10.52 16.93
C VAL A 40 2.96 -10.29 18.38
N ALA A 41 4.26 -10.35 18.69
CA ALA A 41 4.80 -10.14 20.04
C ALA A 41 4.52 -8.71 20.52
N ALA A 42 4.74 -7.69 19.68
CA ALA A 42 4.51 -6.30 20.01
C ALA A 42 3.03 -6.00 20.30
N ILE A 43 2.11 -6.53 19.48
CA ILE A 43 0.67 -6.39 19.70
C ILE A 43 0.24 -7.06 21.01
N ARG A 44 0.75 -8.26 21.31
CA ARG A 44 0.45 -8.97 22.56
C ARG A 44 0.93 -8.19 23.78
N ALA A 45 2.15 -7.66 23.74
CA ALA A 45 2.71 -6.84 24.82
C ALA A 45 1.86 -5.59 25.07
N ASP A 46 1.40 -4.91 24.01
CA ASP A 46 0.53 -3.75 24.12
C ASP A 46 -0.84 -4.10 24.73
N LEU A 47 -1.44 -5.22 24.33
CA LEU A 47 -2.70 -5.71 24.89
C LEU A 47 -2.55 -6.08 26.39
N ASP A 48 -1.44 -6.69 26.77
CA ASP A 48 -1.15 -7.02 28.18
C ASP A 48 -0.94 -5.77 29.02
N ALA A 49 -0.23 -4.76 28.48
CA ALA A 49 -0.08 -3.45 29.14
C ALA A 49 -1.44 -2.75 29.31
N TRP A 50 -2.33 -2.82 28.33
CA TRP A 50 -3.68 -2.28 28.45
C TRP A 50 -4.50 -3.00 29.53
N ARG A 51 -4.51 -4.33 29.51
CA ARG A 51 -5.23 -5.16 30.47
C ARG A 51 -4.79 -4.91 31.92
N SER A 52 -3.50 -4.61 32.12
CA SER A 52 -2.91 -4.36 33.44
C SER A 52 -2.91 -2.87 33.84
N ALA A 53 -3.55 -1.98 33.04
CA ALA A 53 -3.55 -0.53 33.25
C ALA A 53 -2.15 0.11 33.25
N GLN A 54 -1.21 -0.48 32.54
CA GLN A 54 0.16 0.03 32.35
C GLN A 54 0.37 0.75 31.01
N ARG A 55 -0.67 0.81 30.15
CA ARG A 55 -0.60 1.50 28.87
C ARG A 55 -0.54 3.02 29.09
N ASP A 56 0.49 3.64 28.51
CA ASP A 56 0.66 5.11 28.51
C ASP A 56 0.43 5.67 27.09
N PRO A 57 -0.55 6.55 26.88
CA PRO A 57 -0.79 7.22 25.62
C PRO A 57 0.43 7.98 25.07
N MET A 58 1.26 8.57 25.94
CA MET A 58 2.45 9.32 25.51
C MET A 58 3.51 8.41 24.89
N GLY A 59 3.62 7.17 25.33
CA GLY A 59 4.58 6.19 24.76
C GLY A 59 4.31 5.82 23.32
N TYR A 60 3.11 6.07 22.80
CA TYR A 60 2.82 5.82 21.38
C TYR A 60 3.45 6.83 20.42
N GLU A 61 3.79 8.04 20.89
CA GLU A 61 4.44 9.05 20.03
C GLU A 61 5.76 8.53 19.48
N GLU A 62 6.61 7.94 20.34
CA GLU A 62 7.90 7.37 19.92
C GLU A 62 7.71 6.26 18.87
N VAL A 63 6.75 5.35 19.09
CA VAL A 63 6.44 4.26 18.16
C VAL A 63 5.92 4.79 16.81
N VAL A 64 5.08 5.80 16.84
CA VAL A 64 4.54 6.44 15.63
C VAL A 64 5.65 7.12 14.84
N GLU A 65 6.52 7.89 15.49
CA GLU A 65 7.62 8.60 14.82
C GLU A 65 8.69 7.64 14.29
N SER A 66 9.04 6.58 15.03
CA SER A 66 9.90 5.50 14.53
C SER A 66 9.32 4.85 13.28
N THR A 67 8.02 4.53 13.31
CA THR A 67 7.32 3.93 12.16
C THR A 67 7.27 4.86 10.95
N ARG A 68 7.01 6.16 11.18
CA ARG A 68 7.06 7.21 10.15
C ARG A 68 8.43 7.28 9.49
N ALA A 69 9.51 7.27 10.28
CA ALA A 69 10.88 7.30 9.78
C ALA A 69 11.23 6.04 8.97
N HIS A 70 10.78 4.86 9.41
CA HIS A 70 10.94 3.62 8.64
C HIS A 70 10.20 3.69 7.30
N PHE A 71 8.98 4.18 7.29
CA PHE A 71 8.21 4.32 6.04
C PHE A 71 8.86 5.34 5.11
N ALA A 72 9.30 6.50 5.61
CA ALA A 72 9.99 7.52 4.84
C ALA A 72 11.24 6.96 4.12
N ARG A 73 12.06 6.20 4.86
CA ARG A 73 13.24 5.52 4.31
C ARG A 73 12.87 4.50 3.23
N LEU A 74 11.83 3.68 3.48
CA LEU A 74 11.35 2.66 2.54
C LEU A 74 10.94 3.26 1.19
N VAL A 75 10.30 4.43 1.21
CA VAL A 75 9.75 5.06 -0.01
C VAL A 75 10.56 6.24 -0.50
N ASN A 76 11.79 6.41 0.01
CA ASN A 76 12.79 7.38 -0.44
C ASN A 76 12.34 8.84 -0.36
N VAL A 77 11.81 9.26 0.80
CA VAL A 77 11.48 10.65 1.08
C VAL A 77 12.03 11.08 2.45
N GLY A 78 12.14 12.38 2.69
CA GLY A 78 12.38 12.91 4.03
C GLY A 78 11.18 12.67 4.95
N VAL A 79 11.43 12.49 6.24
CA VAL A 79 10.38 12.21 7.24
C VAL A 79 9.37 13.35 7.35
N GLU A 80 9.82 14.58 7.11
CA GLU A 80 9.00 15.79 7.07
C GLU A 80 7.94 15.81 5.96
N ARG A 81 8.08 14.90 4.98
CA ARG A 81 7.11 14.73 3.89
C ARG A 81 6.06 13.66 4.17
N VAL A 82 6.09 13.01 5.34
CA VAL A 82 5.22 11.88 5.66
C VAL A 82 4.19 12.29 6.71
N ALA A 83 2.91 12.19 6.37
CA ALA A 83 1.80 12.24 7.32
C ALA A 83 1.23 10.84 7.57
N ILE A 84 0.60 10.67 8.74
CA ILE A 84 -0.06 9.42 9.13
C ILE A 84 -1.58 9.52 8.99
N GLY A 85 -2.17 8.35 8.73
CA GLY A 85 -3.62 8.18 8.68
C GLY A 85 -4.04 6.76 8.98
N SER A 86 -5.32 6.48 8.82
CA SER A 86 -5.88 5.15 9.14
C SER A 86 -6.21 4.33 7.90
N GLN A 87 -6.44 4.94 6.74
CA GLN A 87 -6.88 4.26 5.51
C GLN A 87 -6.80 5.17 4.28
N THR A 88 -6.67 4.55 3.10
CA THR A 88 -6.51 5.23 1.82
C THR A 88 -7.57 6.30 1.57
N SER A 89 -8.86 5.99 1.74
CA SER A 89 -9.94 6.96 1.40
C SER A 89 -9.92 8.22 2.26
N VAL A 90 -9.54 8.11 3.54
CA VAL A 90 -9.39 9.27 4.44
C VAL A 90 -8.25 10.17 3.97
N ILE A 91 -7.11 9.57 3.63
CA ILE A 91 -5.95 10.31 3.13
C ILE A 91 -6.25 10.94 1.76
N THR A 92 -6.83 10.17 0.84
CA THR A 92 -7.22 10.67 -0.49
C THR A 92 -8.20 11.84 -0.40
N SER A 93 -9.08 11.87 0.62
CA SER A 93 -10.04 12.98 0.78
C SER A 93 -9.37 14.32 1.11
N VAL A 94 -8.18 14.32 1.71
CA VAL A 94 -7.37 15.54 1.90
C VAL A 94 -6.98 16.13 0.54
N VAL A 95 -6.51 15.29 -0.38
CA VAL A 95 -6.18 15.72 -1.76
C VAL A 95 -7.45 16.12 -2.53
N ALA A 96 -8.52 15.33 -2.39
CA ALA A 96 -9.80 15.63 -3.06
C ALA A 96 -10.39 16.99 -2.62
N ALA A 97 -10.23 17.36 -1.35
CA ALA A 97 -10.70 18.65 -0.84
C ALA A 97 -9.96 19.85 -1.47
N ALA A 98 -8.72 19.65 -1.93
CA ALA A 98 -7.90 20.70 -2.51
C ALA A 98 -8.13 20.90 -4.02
N VAL A 99 -8.83 19.99 -4.69
CA VAL A 99 -9.12 20.12 -6.13
C VAL A 99 -9.97 21.38 -6.37
N PRO A 100 -9.54 22.31 -7.22
CA PRO A 100 -10.32 23.51 -7.50
C PRO A 100 -11.68 23.20 -8.15
N ALA A 101 -12.70 23.99 -7.85
CA ALA A 101 -14.00 23.87 -8.51
C ALA A 101 -13.85 24.03 -10.04
N GLY A 102 -14.49 23.16 -10.80
CA GLY A 102 -14.41 23.11 -12.27
C GLY A 102 -13.20 22.35 -12.82
N ALA A 103 -12.24 21.95 -11.98
CA ALA A 103 -11.05 21.22 -12.42
C ALA A 103 -11.35 19.77 -12.79
N GLU A 104 -10.50 19.17 -13.64
CA GLU A 104 -10.57 17.75 -14.01
C GLU A 104 -9.60 16.92 -13.17
N VAL A 105 -10.08 15.77 -12.67
CA VAL A 105 -9.29 14.68 -12.09
C VAL A 105 -9.36 13.48 -13.02
N LEU A 106 -8.20 12.99 -13.46
CA LEU A 106 -8.08 11.79 -14.30
C LEU A 106 -7.79 10.57 -13.41
N CYS A 107 -8.61 9.53 -13.56
CA CYS A 107 -8.50 8.26 -12.83
C CYS A 107 -8.39 7.06 -13.79
N VAL A 108 -8.13 5.88 -13.24
CA VAL A 108 -8.09 4.61 -13.99
C VAL A 108 -9.44 3.89 -13.88
N GLU A 109 -9.93 3.35 -15.00
CA GLU A 109 -11.11 2.49 -15.03
C GLU A 109 -10.91 1.22 -14.20
N GLY A 110 -11.82 0.92 -13.29
CA GLY A 110 -11.76 -0.26 -12.43
C GLY A 110 -10.68 -0.21 -11.34
N ASP A 111 -10.10 0.95 -11.07
CA ASP A 111 -9.18 1.15 -9.97
C ASP A 111 -9.87 1.00 -8.61
N PHE A 112 -9.08 0.89 -7.56
CA PHE A 112 -9.59 0.70 -6.21
C PHE A 112 -10.41 1.89 -5.75
N THR A 113 -11.63 1.65 -5.27
CA THR A 113 -12.60 2.71 -4.96
C THR A 113 -12.10 3.74 -3.96
N SER A 114 -11.20 3.39 -3.06
CA SER A 114 -10.66 4.33 -2.07
C SER A 114 -9.75 5.41 -2.66
N ILE A 115 -9.19 5.20 -3.88
CA ILE A 115 -8.43 6.25 -4.58
C ILE A 115 -9.35 7.09 -5.49
N VAL A 116 -10.53 6.60 -5.86
CA VAL A 116 -11.42 7.25 -6.84
C VAL A 116 -12.62 7.93 -6.16
N PHE A 117 -13.28 7.26 -5.22
CA PHE A 117 -14.52 7.73 -4.61
C PHE A 117 -14.45 9.07 -3.90
N PRO A 118 -13.38 9.47 -3.20
CA PRO A 118 -13.30 10.80 -2.62
C PRO A 118 -13.48 11.93 -3.64
N PHE A 119 -12.99 11.75 -4.87
CA PHE A 119 -13.17 12.71 -5.95
C PHE A 119 -14.62 12.70 -6.49
N LEU A 120 -15.23 11.51 -6.63
CA LEU A 120 -16.61 11.36 -7.10
C LEU A 120 -17.65 11.95 -6.13
N GLN A 121 -17.31 12.23 -4.89
CA GLN A 121 -18.18 12.93 -3.94
C GLN A 121 -18.21 14.45 -4.16
N ARG A 122 -17.30 14.98 -4.98
CA ARG A 122 -17.22 16.40 -5.32
C ARG A 122 -18.06 16.68 -6.58
N ALA A 123 -19.24 17.25 -6.41
CA ALA A 123 -20.15 17.60 -7.52
C ALA A 123 -19.67 18.80 -8.36
N ASP A 124 -18.66 19.53 -7.86
CA ASP A 124 -18.11 20.74 -8.46
C ASP A 124 -16.84 20.51 -9.27
N ILE A 125 -16.41 19.26 -9.45
CA ILE A 125 -15.26 18.88 -10.29
C ILE A 125 -15.66 17.85 -11.34
N THR A 126 -14.82 17.64 -12.35
CA THR A 126 -15.00 16.58 -13.35
C THR A 126 -14.08 15.43 -13.03
N VAL A 127 -14.61 14.20 -12.89
CA VAL A 127 -13.80 12.99 -12.74
C VAL A 127 -13.94 12.18 -14.02
N ARG A 128 -12.83 12.02 -14.74
CA ARG A 128 -12.75 11.22 -15.96
C ARG A 128 -11.94 9.96 -15.70
N SER A 129 -12.46 8.80 -16.10
CA SER A 129 -11.76 7.53 -15.98
C SER A 129 -11.39 6.99 -17.37
N VAL A 130 -10.19 6.40 -17.47
CA VAL A 130 -9.66 5.83 -18.73
C VAL A 130 -9.01 4.48 -18.47
N PRO A 131 -8.88 3.61 -19.49
CA PRO A 131 -8.09 2.39 -19.37
C PRO A 131 -6.66 2.68 -18.88
N LEU A 132 -6.07 1.76 -18.12
CA LEU A 132 -4.71 1.91 -17.57
C LEU A 132 -3.67 2.23 -18.64
N ASP A 133 -3.79 1.60 -19.81
CA ASP A 133 -2.84 1.79 -20.93
C ASP A 133 -2.92 3.18 -21.56
N ASP A 134 -4.07 3.83 -21.44
CA ASP A 134 -4.32 5.16 -22.02
C ASP A 134 -4.06 6.28 -21.00
N LEU A 135 -3.68 5.96 -19.76
CA LEU A 135 -3.58 6.94 -18.67
C LEU A 135 -2.64 8.09 -19.02
N ALA A 136 -1.41 7.81 -19.44
CA ALA A 136 -0.43 8.83 -19.75
C ALA A 136 -0.84 9.69 -20.94
N THR A 137 -1.37 9.09 -22.02
CA THR A 137 -1.79 9.79 -23.25
C THR A 137 -3.10 10.57 -23.07
N SER A 138 -3.82 10.31 -22.00
CA SER A 138 -5.08 10.99 -21.67
C SER A 138 -4.89 12.24 -20.80
N ILE A 139 -3.69 12.50 -20.27
CA ILE A 139 -3.37 13.72 -19.55
C ILE A 139 -3.32 14.89 -20.52
N THR A 140 -4.02 15.99 -20.21
CA THR A 140 -4.08 17.21 -21.02
C THR A 140 -3.92 18.45 -20.15
N ASP A 141 -3.82 19.62 -20.75
CA ASP A 141 -3.75 20.91 -20.02
C ASP A 141 -4.99 21.20 -19.15
N ALA A 142 -6.11 20.48 -19.38
CA ALA A 142 -7.30 20.55 -18.53
C ALA A 142 -7.21 19.66 -17.29
N THR A 143 -6.30 18.69 -17.26
CA THR A 143 -6.14 17.73 -16.17
C THR A 143 -5.37 18.38 -15.01
N TRP A 144 -6.03 18.67 -13.90
CA TRP A 144 -5.40 19.22 -12.70
C TRP A 144 -4.66 18.16 -11.90
N LEU A 145 -5.22 16.94 -11.80
CA LEU A 145 -4.67 15.81 -11.05
C LEU A 145 -4.86 14.51 -11.81
N VAL A 146 -3.82 13.69 -11.88
CA VAL A 146 -3.94 12.27 -12.22
C VAL A 146 -3.82 11.44 -10.93
N ALA A 147 -4.85 10.64 -10.63
CA ALA A 147 -4.92 9.77 -9.45
C ALA A 147 -5.03 8.31 -9.87
N PHE A 148 -4.07 7.47 -9.46
CA PHE A 148 -3.99 6.08 -9.90
C PHE A 148 -3.28 5.18 -8.89
N SER A 149 -3.60 3.88 -8.90
CA SER A 149 -2.82 2.85 -8.21
C SER A 149 -1.62 2.43 -9.07
N LEU A 150 -0.41 2.43 -8.50
CA LEU A 150 0.79 1.96 -9.21
C LEU A 150 0.63 0.50 -9.67
N VAL A 151 0.10 -0.35 -8.77
CA VAL A 151 -0.25 -1.74 -9.09
C VAL A 151 -1.75 -1.92 -8.91
N GLN A 152 -2.42 -2.32 -9.98
CA GLN A 152 -3.87 -2.52 -9.98
C GLN A 152 -4.26 -3.73 -9.14
N SER A 153 -5.10 -3.53 -8.11
CA SER A 153 -5.45 -4.58 -7.15
C SER A 153 -6.26 -5.72 -7.75
N SER A 154 -6.99 -5.47 -8.84
CA SER A 154 -7.85 -6.45 -9.51
C SER A 154 -7.11 -7.34 -10.48
N THR A 155 -6.05 -6.82 -11.12
CA THR A 155 -5.34 -7.49 -12.22
C THR A 155 -3.87 -7.74 -11.96
N GLY A 156 -3.25 -7.05 -11.00
CA GLY A 156 -1.81 -7.06 -10.77
C GLY A 156 -1.01 -6.18 -11.75
N ARG A 157 -1.66 -5.59 -12.77
CA ARG A 157 -0.96 -4.78 -13.77
C ARG A 157 -0.31 -3.55 -13.13
N VAL A 158 0.93 -3.27 -13.54
CA VAL A 158 1.68 -2.08 -13.12
C VAL A 158 1.44 -0.95 -14.13
N ALA A 159 1.13 0.24 -13.64
CA ALA A 159 1.03 1.44 -14.47
C ALA A 159 2.41 1.82 -15.04
N ASP A 160 2.45 2.36 -16.25
CA ASP A 160 3.65 3.01 -16.77
C ASP A 160 3.85 4.36 -16.06
N ALA A 161 4.38 4.27 -14.85
CA ALA A 161 4.57 5.43 -13.98
C ALA A 161 5.56 6.45 -14.59
N ALA A 162 6.51 6.00 -15.42
CA ALA A 162 7.45 6.91 -16.08
C ALA A 162 6.72 7.75 -17.13
N ALA A 163 5.91 7.14 -17.97
CA ALA A 163 5.09 7.84 -18.96
C ALA A 163 4.08 8.78 -18.30
N VAL A 164 3.40 8.32 -17.22
CA VAL A 164 2.42 9.16 -16.49
C VAL A 164 3.09 10.40 -15.90
N ARG A 165 4.25 10.26 -15.24
CA ARG A 165 4.98 11.41 -14.68
C ARG A 165 5.49 12.37 -15.76
N ALA A 166 5.99 11.84 -16.87
CA ALA A 166 6.45 12.66 -18.00
C ALA A 166 5.29 13.49 -18.59
N ALA A 167 4.13 12.85 -18.80
CA ALA A 167 2.94 13.54 -19.29
C ALA A 167 2.41 14.56 -18.28
N ALA A 168 2.36 14.20 -17.00
CA ALA A 168 1.93 15.12 -15.94
C ALA A 168 2.82 16.37 -15.88
N ALA A 169 4.14 16.19 -15.96
CA ALA A 169 5.09 17.31 -15.99
C ALA A 169 4.92 18.19 -17.24
N ALA A 170 4.66 17.59 -18.40
CA ALA A 170 4.47 18.32 -19.67
C ALA A 170 3.21 19.21 -19.65
N HIS A 171 2.16 18.80 -18.92
CA HIS A 171 0.88 19.49 -18.83
C HIS A 171 0.66 20.24 -17.50
N GLY A 172 1.67 20.30 -16.61
CA GLY A 172 1.51 20.94 -15.29
C GLY A 172 0.49 20.25 -14.38
N CYS A 173 0.18 18.97 -14.65
CA CYS A 173 -0.76 18.15 -13.90
C CYS A 173 -0.11 17.63 -12.61
N ARG A 174 -0.84 17.59 -11.50
CA ARG A 174 -0.41 16.96 -10.24
C ARG A 174 -0.57 15.45 -10.30
N THR A 175 0.24 14.74 -9.49
CA THR A 175 0.23 13.28 -9.41
C THR A 175 -0.13 12.80 -8.01
N LEU A 176 -1.13 11.92 -7.90
CA LEU A 176 -1.45 11.14 -6.70
C LEU A 176 -1.33 9.65 -7.02
N CYS A 177 -0.37 8.97 -6.40
CA CYS A 177 -0.13 7.55 -6.61
C CYS A 177 -0.51 6.73 -5.36
N ASP A 178 -1.42 5.74 -5.51
CA ASP A 178 -1.67 4.74 -4.47
C ASP A 178 -0.62 3.63 -4.54
N ALA A 179 0.25 3.57 -3.54
CA ALA A 179 1.30 2.58 -3.38
C ALA A 179 0.87 1.36 -2.54
N THR A 180 -0.40 1.24 -2.15
CA THR A 180 -0.90 0.16 -1.26
C THR A 180 -0.63 -1.25 -1.80
N GLN A 181 -0.54 -1.42 -3.12
CA GLN A 181 -0.20 -2.69 -3.76
C GLN A 181 1.26 -2.76 -4.24
N ALA A 182 2.06 -1.75 -3.93
CA ALA A 182 3.46 -1.64 -4.36
C ALA A 182 4.44 -1.61 -3.17
N ALA A 183 4.26 -0.71 -2.22
CA ALA A 183 5.17 -0.57 -1.07
C ALA A 183 5.27 -1.89 -0.28
N GLY A 184 6.50 -2.37 -0.12
CA GLY A 184 6.82 -3.66 0.52
C GLY A 184 6.97 -4.85 -0.42
N VAL A 185 6.74 -4.67 -1.73
CA VAL A 185 6.96 -5.74 -2.73
C VAL A 185 7.56 -5.23 -4.03
N HIS A 186 7.20 -4.05 -4.50
CA HIS A 186 7.67 -3.45 -5.74
C HIS A 186 8.62 -2.29 -5.43
N PRO A 187 9.73 -2.09 -6.17
CA PRO A 187 10.54 -0.90 -6.06
C PRO A 187 9.68 0.36 -6.25
N PHE A 188 9.71 1.26 -5.28
CA PHE A 188 8.86 2.44 -5.25
C PHE A 188 9.61 3.65 -4.71
N ASP A 189 9.55 4.76 -5.41
CA ASP A 189 10.13 6.04 -5.01
C ASP A 189 9.02 7.10 -4.96
N ALA A 190 8.60 7.44 -3.73
CA ALA A 190 7.55 8.43 -3.51
C ALA A 190 8.02 9.85 -3.81
N SER A 191 9.34 10.11 -3.87
CA SER A 191 9.88 11.43 -4.20
C SER A 191 9.53 11.89 -5.62
N ALA A 192 9.18 10.92 -6.47
CA ALA A 192 8.84 11.14 -7.88
C ALA A 192 7.39 11.61 -8.11
N TYR A 193 6.60 11.79 -7.04
CA TYR A 193 5.18 12.18 -7.12
C TYR A 193 4.90 13.42 -6.26
N ASP A 194 3.85 14.17 -6.61
CA ASP A 194 3.38 15.27 -5.77
C ASP A 194 2.79 14.75 -4.47
N ALA A 195 2.02 13.65 -4.53
CA ALA A 195 1.53 12.93 -3.36
C ALA A 195 1.46 11.42 -3.59
N THR A 196 1.62 10.65 -2.51
CA THR A 196 1.35 9.21 -2.52
C THR A 196 0.53 8.80 -1.30
N VAL A 197 -0.26 7.75 -1.44
CA VAL A 197 -0.97 7.13 -0.34
C VAL A 197 -0.59 5.67 -0.22
N CYS A 198 -0.48 5.16 1.02
CA CYS A 198 -0.20 3.76 1.26
C CYS A 198 -0.91 3.26 2.52
N HIS A 199 -1.72 2.20 2.40
CA HIS A 199 -2.32 1.52 3.53
C HIS A 199 -1.51 0.25 3.84
N ALA A 200 -0.87 0.20 5.00
CA ALA A 200 0.23 -0.72 5.29
C ALA A 200 -0.14 -2.18 5.57
N TYR A 201 -1.42 -2.55 5.64
CA TYR A 201 -1.87 -3.87 6.09
C TYR A 201 -1.75 -5.00 5.07
N LYS A 202 -1.28 -4.73 3.86
CA LYS A 202 -1.08 -5.74 2.80
C LYS A 202 0.39 -6.16 2.74
N TRP A 203 1.14 -5.60 1.81
CA TRP A 203 2.53 -5.97 1.55
C TRP A 203 3.51 -5.50 2.63
N LEU A 204 3.15 -4.52 3.45
CA LEU A 204 3.93 -4.11 4.61
C LEU A 204 3.58 -4.90 5.89
N CYS A 205 2.68 -5.89 5.80
CA CYS A 205 2.37 -6.85 6.89
C CYS A 205 1.97 -6.21 8.24
N SER A 206 1.58 -4.94 8.20
CA SER A 206 1.18 -4.14 9.36
C SER A 206 -0.26 -4.45 9.78
N PRO A 207 -0.66 -4.20 11.02
CA PRO A 207 -2.07 -4.16 11.41
C PRO A 207 -2.86 -3.16 10.56
N ARG A 208 -4.14 -3.46 10.33
CA ARG A 208 -5.04 -2.53 9.63
C ARG A 208 -5.33 -1.33 10.52
N GLY A 209 -5.26 -0.12 9.98
CA GLY A 209 -5.43 1.14 10.71
C GLY A 209 -4.17 2.01 10.68
N VAL A 210 -3.14 1.57 9.94
CA VAL A 210 -1.90 2.33 9.70
C VAL A 210 -1.80 2.64 8.20
N ALA A 211 -1.80 3.92 7.87
CA ALA A 211 -1.66 4.40 6.50
C ALA A 211 -0.82 5.68 6.49
N PHE A 212 -0.24 5.98 5.33
CA PHE A 212 0.66 7.11 5.14
C PHE A 212 0.25 7.93 3.93
N LEU A 213 0.41 9.24 4.06
CA LEU A 213 0.48 10.21 2.96
C LEU A 213 1.93 10.64 2.84
N THR A 214 2.50 10.62 1.64
CA THR A 214 3.65 11.46 1.36
C THR A 214 3.22 12.62 0.49
N VAL A 215 3.79 13.78 0.70
CA VAL A 215 3.45 14.97 -0.08
C VAL A 215 4.69 15.81 -0.34
N SER A 216 4.83 16.37 -1.55
CA SER A 216 5.87 17.33 -1.86
C SER A 216 5.59 18.65 -1.15
N GLU A 217 6.62 19.41 -0.80
CA GLU A 217 6.48 20.71 -0.13
C GLU A 217 5.56 21.64 -0.93
N ALA A 218 5.81 21.79 -2.24
CA ALA A 218 5.02 22.64 -3.11
C ALA A 218 3.54 22.21 -3.22
N PHE A 219 3.24 20.92 -3.11
CA PHE A 219 1.85 20.47 -3.12
C PHE A 219 1.21 20.55 -1.74
N ALA A 220 1.96 20.35 -0.67
CA ALA A 220 1.48 20.49 0.70
C ALA A 220 0.93 21.90 0.99
N GLU A 221 1.51 22.94 0.37
CA GLU A 221 1.02 24.31 0.49
C GLU A 221 -0.37 24.52 -0.14
N GLN A 222 -0.76 23.67 -1.08
CA GLN A 222 -2.06 23.71 -1.76
C GLN A 222 -3.13 22.90 -1.04
N LEU A 223 -2.73 22.03 -0.10
CA LEU A 223 -3.65 21.16 0.62
C LEU A 223 -4.17 21.83 1.89
N THR A 224 -5.46 21.63 2.17
CA THR A 224 -6.07 22.03 3.44
C THR A 224 -6.13 20.82 4.35
N PRO A 225 -5.64 20.89 5.60
CA PRO A 225 -5.65 19.77 6.54
C PRO A 225 -7.06 19.57 7.13
N VAL A 226 -8.00 19.12 6.30
CA VAL A 226 -9.44 18.98 6.62
C VAL A 226 -9.74 17.98 7.74
N HIS A 227 -8.80 17.14 8.08
CA HIS A 227 -8.91 16.16 9.18
C HIS A 227 -8.04 16.52 10.37
N ALA A 228 -7.44 17.72 10.40
CA ALA A 228 -6.59 18.14 11.50
C ALA A 228 -7.33 18.05 12.84
N GLY A 229 -6.70 17.39 13.78
CA GLY A 229 -7.06 17.36 15.18
C GLY A 229 -5.81 17.66 16.01
N TRP A 230 -5.83 17.39 17.29
CA TRP A 230 -4.74 17.68 18.20
C TRP A 230 -3.39 17.05 17.74
N TYR A 231 -3.43 15.91 17.04
CA TYR A 231 -2.22 15.22 16.59
C TYR A 231 -1.54 15.92 15.40
N ALA A 232 -2.24 16.80 14.71
CA ALA A 232 -1.70 17.64 13.63
C ALA A 232 -1.00 18.91 14.13
N GLY A 233 -0.99 19.15 15.46
CA GLY A 233 -0.36 20.31 16.07
C GLY A 233 1.15 20.20 16.12
N GLU A 234 1.83 21.34 16.08
CA GLU A 234 3.29 21.44 16.22
C GLU A 234 3.75 20.81 17.54
N GLN A 235 3.01 21.05 18.62
CA GLN A 235 3.18 20.46 19.95
C GLN A 235 1.96 19.59 20.23
N ILE A 236 2.07 18.29 19.94
CA ILE A 236 0.95 17.33 19.96
C ILE A 236 0.14 17.44 21.26
N TRP A 237 0.79 17.28 22.41
CA TRP A 237 0.14 17.24 23.72
C TRP A 237 -0.37 18.59 24.21
N GLN A 238 0.15 19.70 23.70
CA GLN A 238 -0.33 21.04 23.98
C GLN A 238 -1.51 21.44 23.08
N SER A 239 -1.72 20.72 21.97
CA SER A 239 -2.76 20.97 20.99
C SER A 239 -4.07 20.24 21.26
N ILE A 240 -4.22 19.55 22.43
CA ILE A 240 -5.41 18.76 22.77
C ILE A 240 -6.67 19.63 22.88
N TYR A 241 -6.54 20.84 23.37
CA TYR A 241 -7.66 21.76 23.57
C TYR A 241 -7.44 23.06 22.78
N GLY A 242 -8.46 23.44 21.96
CA GLY A 242 -8.41 24.64 21.14
C GLY A 242 -9.07 25.85 21.82
N PRO A 243 -9.14 27.04 21.09
CA PRO A 243 -8.93 27.11 19.64
C PRO A 243 -7.48 27.44 19.18
N ASP A 244 -6.57 27.70 20.10
CA ASP A 244 -5.24 28.28 19.80
C ASP A 244 -4.20 27.22 19.38
N MET A 245 -4.59 26.30 18.49
CA MET A 245 -3.67 25.29 17.98
C MET A 245 -2.82 25.85 16.82
N THR A 246 -1.49 25.65 16.89
CA THR A 246 -0.58 25.86 15.78
C THR A 246 -0.35 24.51 15.07
N LEU A 247 -0.67 24.43 13.78
CA LEU A 247 -0.39 23.24 12.98
C LEU A 247 1.12 23.03 12.80
N ALA A 248 1.54 21.78 12.67
CA ALA A 248 2.92 21.46 12.34
C ALA A 248 3.36 22.12 11.02
N ALA A 249 4.63 22.53 10.95
CA ALA A 249 5.18 23.19 9.78
C ALA A 249 5.39 22.22 8.59
N ASP A 250 5.54 20.93 8.87
CA ASP A 250 5.77 19.86 7.92
C ASP A 250 4.47 19.06 7.60
N ALA A 251 4.59 17.88 6.97
CA ALA A 251 3.45 17.05 6.59
C ALA A 251 2.64 16.55 7.79
N ARG A 252 3.17 16.58 9.03
CA ARG A 252 2.41 16.24 10.25
C ARG A 252 1.15 17.09 10.42
N ARG A 253 1.05 18.27 9.78
CA ARG A 253 -0.19 19.06 9.74
C ARG A 253 -1.40 18.30 9.15
N PHE A 254 -1.15 17.22 8.41
CA PHE A 254 -2.19 16.33 7.84
C PHE A 254 -2.43 15.08 8.68
N ASP A 255 -1.73 14.91 9.80
CA ASP A 255 -1.89 13.77 10.68
C ASP A 255 -3.30 13.70 11.27
N VAL A 256 -3.78 12.47 11.38
CA VAL A 256 -4.95 12.17 12.21
C VAL A 256 -4.49 11.43 13.47
N SER A 257 -5.23 11.56 14.56
CA SER A 257 -4.93 10.83 15.79
C SER A 257 -4.80 9.34 15.50
N PRO A 258 -3.66 8.70 15.83
CA PRO A 258 -3.37 7.33 15.45
C PRO A 258 -4.27 6.32 16.17
N ALA A 259 -4.61 5.22 15.48
CA ALA A 259 -5.24 4.06 16.09
C ALA A 259 -4.18 3.29 16.91
N TRP A 260 -3.90 3.74 18.10
CA TRP A 260 -2.79 3.30 18.95
C TRP A 260 -2.52 1.80 18.95
N PRO A 261 -3.52 0.90 19.12
CA PRO A 261 -3.25 -0.56 19.15
C PRO A 261 -2.64 -1.13 17.87
N CYS A 262 -2.65 -0.38 16.76
CA CYS A 262 -2.10 -0.85 15.48
C CYS A 262 -0.60 -0.55 15.35
N TRP A 263 -0.12 0.51 16.01
CA TRP A 263 1.23 1.04 15.79
C TRP A 263 2.35 0.18 16.39
N PRO A 264 2.21 -0.43 17.59
CA PRO A 264 3.24 -1.33 18.12
C PRO A 264 3.57 -2.50 17.18
N GLY A 265 2.57 -3.01 16.44
CA GLY A 265 2.81 -4.06 15.46
C GLY A 265 3.27 -3.53 14.09
N ALA A 266 3.00 -2.28 13.77
CA ALA A 266 3.42 -1.68 12.51
C ALA A 266 4.92 -1.35 12.50
N GLU A 267 5.46 -0.92 13.61
CA GLU A 267 6.86 -0.52 13.74
C GLU A 267 7.83 -1.63 13.33
N PRO A 268 7.82 -2.83 13.93
CA PRO A 268 8.74 -3.90 13.54
C PRO A 268 8.46 -4.44 12.13
N ALA A 269 7.21 -4.39 11.65
CA ALA A 269 6.86 -4.82 10.30
C ALA A 269 7.46 -3.88 9.26
N ILE A 270 7.19 -2.57 9.35
CA ILE A 270 7.65 -1.58 8.37
C ILE A 270 9.18 -1.40 8.46
N GLY A 271 9.75 -1.45 9.68
CA GLY A 271 11.19 -1.41 9.89
C GLY A 271 11.91 -2.55 9.15
N MET A 272 11.37 -3.77 9.18
CA MET A 272 11.92 -4.89 8.42
C MET A 272 11.98 -4.59 6.92
N PHE A 273 10.90 -4.07 6.32
CA PHE A 273 10.87 -3.77 4.87
C PHE A 273 11.78 -2.60 4.50
N ALA A 274 11.96 -1.63 5.40
CA ALA A 274 12.86 -0.50 5.18
C ALA A 274 14.35 -0.88 5.09
N ASP A 275 14.71 -2.09 5.52
CA ASP A 275 16.07 -2.63 5.47
C ASP A 275 16.31 -3.58 4.28
N LEU A 276 15.29 -3.82 3.43
CA LEU A 276 15.37 -4.75 2.31
C LEU A 276 15.59 -4.03 0.97
N ASP A 277 16.29 -4.71 0.05
CA ASP A 277 16.30 -4.32 -1.36
C ASP A 277 14.97 -4.74 -2.01
N MET A 278 14.13 -3.77 -2.32
CA MET A 278 12.84 -4.01 -2.96
C MET A 278 12.97 -4.59 -4.38
N THR A 279 14.12 -4.42 -5.04
CA THR A 279 14.39 -5.07 -6.34
C THR A 279 14.48 -6.59 -6.18
N GLU A 280 15.16 -7.04 -5.11
CA GLU A 280 15.27 -8.47 -4.81
C GLU A 280 13.91 -9.06 -4.37
N VAL A 281 13.16 -8.34 -3.53
CA VAL A 281 11.81 -8.74 -3.12
C VAL A 281 10.89 -8.89 -4.33
N TRP A 282 10.92 -7.91 -5.24
CA TRP A 282 10.13 -7.96 -6.47
C TRP A 282 10.51 -9.11 -7.37
N ALA A 283 11.82 -9.30 -7.62
CA ALA A 283 12.31 -10.39 -8.46
C ALA A 283 11.86 -11.76 -7.96
N ARG A 284 11.86 -11.97 -6.63
CA ARG A 284 11.37 -13.20 -6.00
C ARG A 284 9.86 -13.35 -6.18
N ALA A 285 9.09 -12.33 -5.81
CA ALA A 285 7.62 -12.41 -5.80
C ALA A 285 7.05 -12.54 -7.22
N SER A 286 7.55 -11.75 -8.19
CA SER A 286 7.14 -11.83 -9.59
C SER A 286 7.64 -13.11 -10.26
N GLY A 287 8.83 -13.60 -9.91
CA GLY A 287 9.35 -14.88 -10.40
C GLY A 287 8.47 -16.06 -9.96
N LEU A 288 7.97 -16.09 -8.70
CA LEU A 288 6.97 -17.08 -8.28
C LEU A 288 5.67 -16.94 -9.07
N GLY A 289 5.27 -15.70 -9.37
CA GLY A 289 4.14 -15.43 -10.25
C GLY A 289 4.30 -16.03 -11.64
N ASP A 290 5.47 -15.87 -12.25
CA ASP A 290 5.77 -16.43 -13.57
C ASP A 290 5.85 -17.96 -13.55
N LEU A 291 6.43 -18.55 -12.50
CA LEU A 291 6.38 -20.01 -12.30
C LEU A 291 4.94 -20.54 -12.20
N LEU A 292 4.06 -19.79 -11.55
CA LEU A 292 2.63 -20.16 -11.52
C LEU A 292 1.99 -20.03 -12.90
N CYS A 293 2.30 -19.00 -13.67
CA CYS A 293 1.81 -18.85 -15.02
C CYS A 293 2.24 -20.04 -15.90
N ASP A 294 3.51 -20.44 -15.82
CA ASP A 294 4.05 -21.61 -16.56
C ASP A 294 3.33 -22.90 -16.14
N ALA A 295 3.14 -23.12 -14.82
CA ALA A 295 2.45 -24.30 -14.30
C ALA A 295 0.98 -24.37 -14.72
N LEU A 296 0.31 -23.23 -14.90
CA LEU A 296 -1.07 -23.12 -15.37
C LEU A 296 -1.19 -23.15 -16.93
N GLY A 297 -0.08 -23.00 -17.66
CA GLY A 297 -0.07 -22.90 -19.11
C GLY A 297 -0.70 -21.59 -19.62
N ILE A 298 -0.54 -20.49 -18.88
CA ILE A 298 -0.99 -19.16 -19.28
C ILE A 298 0.24 -18.25 -19.55
N PRO A 299 0.09 -17.18 -20.31
CA PRO A 299 1.19 -16.24 -20.53
C PRO A 299 1.74 -15.66 -19.23
N GLN A 300 3.06 -15.55 -19.12
CA GLN A 300 3.71 -14.90 -17.98
C GLN A 300 3.21 -13.47 -17.82
N GLN A 301 2.96 -13.06 -16.58
CA GLN A 301 2.43 -11.74 -16.26
C GLN A 301 3.48 -10.81 -15.68
N HIS A 302 4.65 -11.34 -15.29
CA HIS A 302 5.76 -10.64 -14.65
C HIS A 302 5.33 -9.84 -13.42
N GLN A 303 4.43 -10.43 -12.59
CA GLN A 303 3.74 -9.79 -11.49
C GLN A 303 3.76 -10.66 -10.23
N ALA A 304 3.83 -10.00 -9.06
CA ALA A 304 3.60 -10.67 -7.78
C ALA A 304 2.13 -11.05 -7.59
N ILE A 305 1.21 -10.36 -8.27
CA ILE A 305 -0.23 -10.66 -8.31
C ILE A 305 -0.54 -11.30 -9.65
N VAL A 306 -0.81 -12.59 -9.67
CA VAL A 306 -1.20 -13.34 -10.86
C VAL A 306 -2.71 -13.52 -10.89
N THR A 307 -3.34 -13.26 -12.04
CA THR A 307 -4.78 -13.41 -12.21
C THR A 307 -5.13 -14.21 -13.45
N TRP A 308 -6.19 -15.05 -13.35
CA TRP A 308 -6.76 -15.79 -14.47
C TRP A 308 -8.28 -15.91 -14.35
N PRO A 309 -9.01 -16.16 -15.45
CA PRO A 309 -10.47 -16.28 -15.43
C PRO A 309 -10.94 -17.40 -14.49
N ASP A 310 -11.95 -17.11 -13.67
CA ASP A 310 -12.64 -18.05 -12.78
C ASP A 310 -14.08 -17.54 -12.54
N ALA A 311 -14.85 -17.42 -13.61
CA ALA A 311 -16.18 -16.83 -13.56
C ALA A 311 -17.18 -17.66 -12.72
N SER A 312 -17.01 -18.99 -12.69
CA SER A 312 -17.83 -19.90 -11.87
C SER A 312 -17.38 -19.94 -10.39
N GLY A 313 -16.13 -19.57 -10.09
CA GLY A 313 -15.52 -19.74 -8.76
C GLY A 313 -15.03 -21.16 -8.49
N ASP A 314 -15.06 -22.07 -9.48
CA ASP A 314 -14.69 -23.47 -9.30
C ASP A 314 -13.19 -23.63 -8.96
N ALA A 315 -12.33 -22.86 -9.62
CA ALA A 315 -10.90 -22.91 -9.34
C ALA A 315 -10.61 -22.41 -7.92
N LEU A 316 -11.25 -21.32 -7.48
CA LEU A 316 -11.13 -20.83 -6.09
C LEU A 316 -11.65 -21.87 -5.09
N GLY A 317 -12.78 -22.53 -5.39
CA GLY A 317 -13.32 -23.60 -4.57
C GLY A 317 -12.35 -24.76 -4.39
N ARG A 318 -11.69 -25.20 -5.47
CA ARG A 318 -10.67 -26.26 -5.44
C ARG A 318 -9.44 -25.88 -4.62
N LEU A 319 -8.94 -24.64 -4.78
CA LEU A 319 -7.84 -24.15 -3.95
C LEU A 319 -8.22 -24.12 -2.47
N THR A 320 -9.41 -23.62 -2.14
CA THR A 320 -9.91 -23.59 -0.77
C THR A 320 -10.02 -24.99 -0.16
N ALA A 321 -10.54 -25.97 -0.92
CA ALA A 321 -10.62 -27.36 -0.49
C ALA A 321 -9.23 -28.00 -0.26
N ALA A 322 -8.21 -27.54 -0.98
CA ALA A 322 -6.81 -27.94 -0.79
C ALA A 322 -6.08 -27.16 0.33
N GLY A 323 -6.79 -26.28 1.09
CA GLY A 323 -6.20 -25.47 2.15
C GLY A 323 -5.44 -24.25 1.65
N ILE A 324 -5.53 -23.90 0.36
CA ILE A 324 -4.82 -22.78 -0.24
C ILE A 324 -5.69 -21.51 -0.14
N LYS A 325 -5.14 -20.43 0.40
CA LYS A 325 -5.78 -19.12 0.55
C LYS A 325 -5.45 -18.23 -0.65
N ALA A 326 -6.39 -18.09 -1.57
CA ALA A 326 -6.35 -17.14 -2.68
C ALA A 326 -7.57 -16.21 -2.62
N SER A 327 -7.78 -15.34 -3.60
CA SER A 327 -8.95 -14.45 -3.62
C SER A 327 -9.60 -14.36 -5.00
N GLY A 328 -10.94 -14.33 -5.04
CA GLY A 328 -11.72 -14.01 -6.23
C GLY A 328 -11.97 -12.50 -6.35
N ARG A 329 -11.84 -11.95 -7.55
CA ARG A 329 -12.17 -10.55 -7.86
C ARG A 329 -12.69 -10.45 -9.30
N ALA A 330 -13.85 -9.82 -9.48
CA ALA A 330 -14.42 -9.51 -10.79
C ALA A 330 -14.43 -10.72 -11.77
N GLY A 331 -14.84 -11.92 -11.32
CA GLY A 331 -14.87 -13.14 -12.13
C GLY A 331 -13.49 -13.73 -12.48
N ARG A 332 -12.46 -13.32 -11.75
CA ARG A 332 -11.08 -13.83 -11.88
C ARG A 332 -10.59 -14.35 -10.54
N LEU A 333 -9.79 -15.41 -10.56
CA LEU A 333 -8.99 -15.82 -9.42
C LEU A 333 -7.71 -14.99 -9.37
N ARG A 334 -7.26 -14.69 -8.16
CA ARG A 334 -6.05 -13.90 -7.90
C ARG A 334 -5.20 -14.59 -6.84
N ALA A 335 -3.97 -14.95 -7.21
CA ALA A 335 -2.90 -15.39 -6.32
C ALA A 335 -1.87 -14.27 -6.16
N ALA A 336 -1.40 -14.04 -4.94
CA ALA A 336 -0.45 -12.96 -4.63
C ALA A 336 0.69 -13.53 -3.78
N PHE A 337 1.89 -13.54 -4.34
CA PHE A 337 3.11 -14.08 -3.73
C PHE A 337 3.86 -13.00 -2.94
N HIS A 338 4.37 -13.40 -1.78
CA HIS A 338 5.17 -12.53 -0.92
C HIS A 338 6.38 -13.29 -0.34
N LEU A 339 7.07 -12.70 0.64
CA LEU A 339 8.32 -13.23 1.21
C LEU A 339 8.21 -14.67 1.68
N TRP A 340 7.10 -15.06 2.29
CA TRP A 340 6.87 -16.41 2.86
C TRP A 340 6.58 -17.49 1.84
N ASN A 341 6.33 -17.14 0.58
CA ASN A 341 6.02 -18.12 -0.46
C ASN A 341 7.26 -18.69 -1.11
N ASP A 342 7.15 -19.92 -1.59
CA ASP A 342 8.16 -20.65 -2.33
C ASP A 342 7.57 -21.47 -3.48
N GLU A 343 8.40 -22.19 -4.21
CA GLU A 343 8.01 -23.03 -5.34
C GLU A 343 7.03 -24.13 -4.94
N SER A 344 7.05 -24.60 -3.68
CA SER A 344 6.12 -25.61 -3.19
C SER A 344 4.67 -25.11 -3.14
N ASP A 345 4.46 -23.78 -2.97
CA ASP A 345 3.15 -23.17 -3.06
C ASP A 345 2.63 -23.16 -4.50
N VAL A 346 3.51 -22.93 -5.48
CA VAL A 346 3.20 -23.03 -6.93
C VAL A 346 2.78 -24.45 -7.27
N ASP A 347 3.55 -25.46 -6.83
CA ASP A 347 3.24 -26.87 -7.03
C ASP A 347 1.91 -27.27 -6.38
N ALA A 348 1.62 -26.73 -5.18
CA ALA A 348 0.37 -26.99 -4.50
C ALA A 348 -0.84 -26.45 -5.27
N VAL A 349 -0.74 -25.23 -5.82
CA VAL A 349 -1.77 -24.66 -6.70
C VAL A 349 -1.96 -25.49 -7.96
N ALA A 350 -0.88 -25.86 -8.65
CA ALA A 350 -0.91 -26.67 -9.86
C ALA A 350 -1.63 -28.00 -9.61
N ARG A 351 -1.22 -28.73 -8.56
CA ARG A 351 -1.88 -30.01 -8.15
C ARG A 351 -3.36 -29.83 -7.84
N ALA A 352 -3.71 -28.77 -7.06
CA ALA A 352 -5.11 -28.51 -6.69
C ALA A 352 -5.98 -28.21 -7.92
N LEU A 353 -5.40 -27.64 -8.97
CA LEU A 353 -6.08 -27.34 -10.24
C LEU A 353 -5.97 -28.48 -11.27
N GLY A 354 -5.27 -29.59 -10.95
CA GLY A 354 -5.12 -30.77 -11.84
C GLY A 354 -4.16 -30.49 -13.01
N ARG A 355 -3.13 -29.73 -12.74
CA ARG A 355 -2.07 -29.36 -13.69
C ARG A 355 -0.77 -30.07 -13.35
#